data_3281531c6afe816cdcbb92d97b5257ff
#
_entry.id   3281531c6afe816cdcbb92d97b5257ff
#
_cell.length_a   1.000
_cell.length_b   1.000
_cell.length_c   1.000
_cell.angle_alpha   90.00
_cell.angle_beta   90.00
_cell.angle_gamma   90.00
#
_symmetry.space_group_name_H-M   'P 1'
#
loop_
_entity.id
_entity.type
_entity.pdbx_description
1 polymer ?
#
loop_
_entity_poly.entity_id
_entity_poly.type
_entity_poly.pdbx_seq_one_letter_code
_entity_poly.pdbx_strand_id
1 'polypeptide(L)'
;PHCSGICPHSAGVSRLWARLAKLCGLTPQSIYRAKIMTIHIRQTDLIESVAAALQYISYYHPADYIAHLARAYEREQSPAAKDAIAQILTNSKMSATGHRPICQDTGIVNVFLKVGMDVRWEGFTGSLDDAINEGVRQGYNHPDNTLRASVVADPEFLRKNTKDNTPAVIFTEIVPGNTVEVTVAAKGGGSENKSKMTMLNPGDSVVDWVLKTVPTMGAGWCPPGMLGIGIGGTAEKAVLMAKESLMDDLDMYELQAKAEQSKAGGATLTNVEKLRLELFEKVNALGIGAQGLGGLTTVLDVKIKMYPTHAASKPIAMIPNCAATRHAHFVMDGSGPVYLDPPSLDLWPDVQWAPDYVKSKKVDLNTLTKEEVASWKPGQTLLLNGKMLTGRDAAHKRIKDMLAKGEKLPVDFTNRVI
;
A
#
# COMPACT_ATOMS: atom_id res chain seq x y z
N PRO A 1 21.33 -25.34 -37.59
CA PRO A 1 20.39 -25.04 -38.64
C PRO A 1 19.43 -23.93 -38.21
N HIS A 2 19.37 -22.94 -39.04
CA HIS A 2 18.68 -21.68 -38.88
C HIS A 2 17.17 -21.82 -38.66
N CYS A 3 16.61 -20.98 -37.77
CA CYS A 3 15.20 -20.54 -37.81
C CYS A 3 15.16 -19.02 -37.80
N SER A 4 15.01 -18.44 -38.98
CA SER A 4 14.66 -17.06 -39.24
C SER A 4 13.12 -16.99 -39.24
N GLY A 5 12.53 -16.37 -38.22
CA GLY A 5 11.11 -16.01 -38.16
C GLY A 5 10.97 -14.50 -38.14
N ILE A 6 10.70 -13.92 -39.32
CA ILE A 6 10.50 -12.49 -39.54
C ILE A 6 9.12 -12.07 -39.08
N CYS A 7 9.03 -11.13 -38.18
CA CYS A 7 7.82 -10.46 -37.75
C CYS A 7 7.38 -9.42 -38.82
N PRO A 8 6.16 -9.45 -39.42
CA PRO A 8 5.84 -8.67 -40.62
C PRO A 8 5.31 -7.24 -40.39
N HIS A 9 5.42 -6.62 -39.24
CA HIS A 9 4.77 -5.32 -38.98
C HIS A 9 5.70 -4.08 -38.86
N SER A 10 7.01 -4.21 -39.00
CA SER A 10 7.91 -3.05 -38.93
C SER A 10 8.30 -2.43 -40.30
N ALA A 11 8.01 -3.07 -41.40
CA ALA A 11 8.49 -2.65 -42.73
C ALA A 11 7.69 -1.49 -43.37
N GLY A 12 6.47 -1.23 -42.94
CA GLY A 12 5.61 -0.17 -43.51
C GLY A 12 5.92 1.22 -42.94
N VAL A 13 6.18 1.29 -41.65
CA VAL A 13 6.45 2.56 -40.94
C VAL A 13 7.82 3.12 -41.32
N SER A 14 8.83 2.26 -41.48
CA SER A 14 10.21 2.69 -41.82
C SER A 14 10.30 3.34 -43.23
N ARG A 15 9.49 2.91 -44.18
CA ARG A 15 9.51 3.48 -45.55
C ARG A 15 8.83 4.86 -45.67
N LEU A 16 7.80 5.11 -44.87
CA LEU A 16 7.14 6.41 -44.80
C LEU A 16 8.02 7.47 -44.14
N TRP A 17 8.69 7.12 -43.07
CA TRP A 17 9.67 7.99 -42.38
C TRP A 17 10.91 8.28 -43.22
N ALA A 18 11.43 7.29 -43.95
CA ALA A 18 12.55 7.50 -44.87
C ALA A 18 12.22 8.42 -46.05
N ARG A 19 10.94 8.44 -46.53
CA ARG A 19 10.47 9.37 -47.57
C ARG A 19 10.29 10.79 -47.04
N LEU A 20 9.74 10.96 -45.83
CA LEU A 20 9.57 12.26 -45.19
C LEU A 20 10.94 12.89 -44.84
N ALA A 21 11.89 12.08 -44.38
CA ALA A 21 13.26 12.54 -44.08
C ALA A 21 13.99 13.07 -45.33
N LYS A 22 13.81 12.43 -46.50
CA LYS A 22 14.38 12.91 -47.74
C LYS A 22 13.77 14.24 -48.25
N LEU A 23 12.50 14.47 -47.95
CA LEU A 23 11.79 15.71 -48.31
C LEU A 23 12.21 16.90 -47.43
N CYS A 24 12.68 16.64 -46.19
CA CYS A 24 13.13 17.67 -45.25
C CYS A 24 14.65 17.86 -45.20
N GLY A 25 15.43 17.20 -46.09
CA GLY A 25 16.91 17.32 -46.11
C GLY A 25 17.61 16.76 -44.88
N LEU A 26 16.94 15.91 -44.09
CA LEU A 26 17.48 15.31 -42.90
C LEU A 26 18.21 14.00 -43.20
N THR A 27 19.45 13.85 -42.77
CA THR A 27 20.17 12.59 -42.90
C THR A 27 19.67 11.58 -41.83
N PRO A 28 19.76 10.26 -42.05
CA PRO A 28 19.43 9.27 -41.05
C PRO A 28 20.17 9.47 -39.69
N GLN A 29 21.34 10.03 -39.72
CA GLN A 29 22.12 10.39 -38.51
C GLN A 29 21.60 11.64 -37.77
N SER A 30 20.90 12.56 -38.48
CA SER A 30 20.30 13.73 -37.83
C SER A 30 18.96 13.39 -37.16
N ILE A 31 18.27 12.34 -37.59
CA ILE A 31 17.01 11.87 -37.00
C ILE A 31 17.33 11.07 -35.69
N TYR A 32 18.43 10.35 -35.63
CA TYR A 32 18.89 9.66 -34.43
C TYR A 32 19.52 10.60 -33.38
N ARG A 33 19.82 11.85 -33.76
CA ARG A 33 20.20 12.94 -32.86
C ARG A 33 19.05 13.97 -32.69
N ALA A 34 17.82 13.54 -32.57
CA ALA A 34 16.90 14.28 -31.71
C ALA A 34 17.60 14.30 -30.34
N LYS A 35 18.15 15.47 -30.00
CA LYS A 35 18.89 15.74 -28.77
C LYS A 35 17.99 15.26 -27.64
N ILE A 36 18.20 14.04 -27.13
CA ILE A 36 17.54 13.60 -25.90
C ILE A 36 17.96 14.68 -24.92
N MET A 37 17.01 15.52 -24.54
CA MET A 37 17.28 16.58 -23.58
C MET A 37 17.62 15.87 -22.27
N THR A 38 18.88 15.95 -21.89
CA THR A 38 19.32 15.47 -20.58
C THR A 38 18.60 16.28 -19.52
N ILE A 39 17.88 15.61 -18.67
CA ILE A 39 17.16 16.24 -17.57
C ILE A 39 18.02 16.18 -16.33
N HIS A 40 18.03 17.29 -15.60
CA HIS A 40 18.76 17.43 -14.33
C HIS A 40 17.78 17.36 -13.17
N ILE A 41 17.97 16.38 -12.30
CA ILE A 41 17.18 16.25 -11.06
C ILE A 41 18.05 16.76 -9.92
N ARG A 42 17.59 17.82 -9.26
CA ARG A 42 18.30 18.38 -8.10
C ARG A 42 18.03 17.54 -6.85
N GLN A 43 19.03 17.40 -6.01
CA GLN A 43 18.87 16.71 -4.71
C GLN A 43 17.74 17.32 -3.87
N THR A 44 17.65 18.65 -3.84
CA THR A 44 16.61 19.36 -3.09
C THR A 44 15.21 19.02 -3.57
N ASP A 45 15.02 18.91 -4.89
CA ASP A 45 13.71 18.60 -5.47
C ASP A 45 13.26 17.19 -5.12
N LEU A 46 14.18 16.22 -5.11
CA LEU A 46 13.88 14.86 -4.71
C LEU A 46 13.50 14.79 -3.22
N ILE A 47 14.28 15.44 -2.36
CA ILE A 47 14.02 15.50 -0.90
C ILE A 47 12.63 16.07 -0.65
N GLU A 48 12.32 17.21 -1.24
CA GLU A 48 11.07 17.94 -1.05
C GLU A 48 9.87 17.14 -1.60
N SER A 49 10.01 16.53 -2.80
CA SER A 49 8.97 15.69 -3.39
C SER A 49 8.65 14.47 -2.52
N VAL A 50 9.66 13.79 -1.99
CA VAL A 50 9.46 12.63 -1.10
C VAL A 50 8.79 13.05 0.21
N ALA A 51 9.23 14.18 0.81
CA ALA A 51 8.64 14.69 2.04
C ALA A 51 7.16 15.07 1.85
N ALA A 52 6.85 15.79 0.76
CA ALA A 52 5.49 16.18 0.41
C ALA A 52 4.60 14.95 0.14
N ALA A 53 5.09 13.97 -0.62
CA ALA A 53 4.36 12.73 -0.90
C ALA A 53 4.05 11.95 0.38
N LEU A 54 4.97 11.88 1.34
CA LEU A 54 4.75 11.19 2.62
C LEU A 54 3.69 11.89 3.47
N GLN A 55 3.67 13.21 3.48
CA GLN A 55 2.60 13.98 4.11
C GLN A 55 1.26 13.71 3.41
N TYR A 56 1.22 13.80 2.09
CA TYR A 56 0.03 13.54 1.28
C TYR A 56 -0.58 12.17 1.57
N ILE A 57 0.19 11.09 1.46
CA ILE A 57 -0.32 9.74 1.69
C ILE A 57 -0.66 9.45 3.15
N SER A 58 -0.23 10.28 4.09
CA SER A 58 -0.55 10.10 5.50
C SER A 58 -2.03 10.38 5.80
N TYR A 59 -2.68 11.23 5.01
CA TYR A 59 -4.07 11.63 5.23
C TYR A 59 -4.99 11.50 4.01
N TYR A 60 -4.46 11.25 2.81
CA TYR A 60 -5.28 10.91 1.64
C TYR A 60 -5.13 9.46 1.25
N HIS A 61 -6.24 8.76 1.11
CA HIS A 61 -6.29 7.50 0.39
C HIS A 61 -6.25 7.75 -1.13
N PRO A 62 -5.72 6.79 -1.92
CA PRO A 62 -5.88 6.83 -3.37
C PRO A 62 -7.35 6.88 -3.79
N ALA A 63 -7.66 7.63 -4.84
CA ALA A 63 -9.05 7.84 -5.29
C ALA A 63 -9.75 6.54 -5.72
N ASP A 64 -9.03 5.66 -6.39
CA ASP A 64 -9.48 4.32 -6.78
C ASP A 64 -9.85 3.46 -5.57
N TYR A 65 -9.04 3.52 -4.50
CA TYR A 65 -9.34 2.83 -3.24
C TYR A 65 -10.65 3.32 -2.62
N ILE A 66 -10.86 4.65 -2.57
CA ILE A 66 -12.10 5.24 -2.03
C ILE A 66 -13.29 4.75 -2.84
N ALA A 67 -13.19 4.78 -4.18
CA ALA A 67 -14.25 4.33 -5.06
C ALA A 67 -14.59 2.84 -4.86
N HIS A 68 -13.58 1.98 -4.74
CA HIS A 68 -13.78 0.54 -4.50
C HIS A 68 -14.39 0.28 -3.12
N LEU A 69 -13.95 1.00 -2.10
CA LEU A 69 -14.48 0.87 -0.74
C LEU A 69 -15.94 1.37 -0.65
N ALA A 70 -16.28 2.46 -1.34
CA ALA A 70 -17.64 2.96 -1.44
C ALA A 70 -18.60 1.93 -2.05
N ARG A 71 -18.20 1.32 -3.17
CA ARG A 71 -18.99 0.24 -3.79
C ARG A 71 -19.10 -1.00 -2.90
N ALA A 72 -18.04 -1.33 -2.14
CA ALA A 72 -18.09 -2.42 -1.16
C ALA A 72 -19.13 -2.10 -0.06
N TYR A 73 -19.17 -0.86 0.43
CA TYR A 73 -20.17 -0.41 1.41
C TYR A 73 -21.59 -0.56 0.89
N GLU A 74 -21.85 -0.15 -0.34
CA GLU A 74 -23.19 -0.24 -0.96
C GLU A 74 -23.67 -1.70 -1.07
N ARG A 75 -22.77 -2.62 -1.44
CA ARG A 75 -23.09 -4.04 -1.65
C ARG A 75 -23.14 -4.86 -0.37
N GLU A 76 -22.54 -4.39 0.72
CA GLU A 76 -22.41 -5.16 1.96
C GLU A 76 -23.78 -5.36 2.61
N GLN A 77 -24.05 -6.59 3.01
CA GLN A 77 -25.33 -7.02 3.61
C GLN A 77 -25.21 -7.33 5.11
N SER A 78 -24.01 -7.70 5.58
CA SER A 78 -23.75 -7.94 6.99
C SER A 78 -23.75 -6.60 7.75
N PRO A 79 -24.61 -6.38 8.75
CA PRO A 79 -24.63 -5.13 9.52
C PRO A 79 -23.29 -4.80 10.15
N ALA A 80 -22.58 -5.79 10.72
CA ALA A 80 -21.30 -5.58 11.37
C ALA A 80 -20.19 -5.21 10.38
N ALA A 81 -20.13 -5.89 9.22
CA ALA A 81 -19.17 -5.58 8.17
C ALA A 81 -19.46 -4.21 7.52
N LYS A 82 -20.73 -3.91 7.29
CA LYS A 82 -21.16 -2.62 6.75
C LYS A 82 -20.82 -1.46 7.68
N ASP A 83 -21.02 -1.63 8.98
CA ASP A 83 -20.63 -0.65 10.00
C ASP A 83 -19.11 -0.44 10.01
N ALA A 84 -18.33 -1.51 9.92
CA ALA A 84 -16.88 -1.40 9.84
C ALA A 84 -16.41 -0.63 8.60
N ILE A 85 -17.00 -0.89 7.41
CA ILE A 85 -16.68 -0.16 6.18
C ILE A 85 -17.11 1.31 6.32
N ALA A 86 -18.26 1.59 6.92
CA ALA A 86 -18.74 2.95 7.19
C ALA A 86 -17.74 3.73 8.07
N GLN A 87 -17.22 3.09 9.12
CA GLN A 87 -16.21 3.70 9.98
C GLN A 87 -14.90 3.99 9.24
N ILE A 88 -14.46 3.08 8.36
CA ILE A 88 -13.24 3.30 7.54
C ILE A 88 -13.44 4.48 6.59
N LEU A 89 -14.58 4.57 5.89
CA LEU A 89 -14.91 5.68 5.00
C LEU A 89 -15.00 7.01 5.76
N THR A 90 -15.65 7.02 6.92
CA THR A 90 -15.76 8.18 7.81
C THR A 90 -14.37 8.63 8.27
N ASN A 91 -13.53 7.71 8.75
CA ASN A 91 -12.16 8.01 9.15
C ASN A 91 -11.34 8.56 7.98
N SER A 92 -11.47 7.98 6.79
CA SER A 92 -10.80 8.42 5.58
C SER A 92 -11.15 9.88 5.24
N LYS A 93 -12.44 10.23 5.23
CA LYS A 93 -12.92 11.61 4.99
C LYS A 93 -12.45 12.57 6.07
N MET A 94 -12.52 12.16 7.33
CA MET A 94 -12.01 12.97 8.47
C MET A 94 -10.50 13.22 8.37
N SER A 95 -9.73 12.22 7.97
CA SER A 95 -8.29 12.32 7.78
C SER A 95 -7.96 13.32 6.66
N ALA A 96 -8.64 13.21 5.53
CA ALA A 96 -8.49 14.12 4.39
C ALA A 96 -8.86 15.57 4.75
N THR A 97 -9.99 15.77 5.46
CA THR A 97 -10.46 17.10 5.84
C THR A 97 -9.59 17.75 6.92
N GLY A 98 -9.14 16.96 7.88
CA GLY A 98 -8.41 17.46 9.04
C GLY A 98 -6.89 17.39 8.91
N HIS A 99 -6.36 16.85 7.80
CA HIS A 99 -4.94 16.55 7.57
C HIS A 99 -4.34 15.79 8.77
N ARG A 100 -4.99 14.68 9.14
CA ARG A 100 -4.57 13.81 10.23
C ARG A 100 -4.24 12.43 9.70
N PRO A 101 -3.28 11.73 10.31
CA PRO A 101 -2.92 10.38 9.86
C PRO A 101 -4.12 9.43 9.83
N ILE A 102 -4.29 8.73 8.71
CA ILE A 102 -5.35 7.72 8.49
C ILE A 102 -5.29 6.62 9.56
N CYS A 103 -4.10 6.29 10.03
CA CYS A 103 -3.84 5.21 10.98
C CYS A 103 -2.76 5.63 11.98
N GLN A 104 -2.84 5.10 13.22
CA GLN A 104 -1.77 5.25 14.22
C GLN A 104 -0.49 4.50 13.84
N ASP A 105 -0.58 3.49 12.98
CA ASP A 105 0.58 2.85 12.36
C ASP A 105 0.95 3.63 11.11
N THR A 106 1.97 4.45 11.20
CA THR A 106 2.45 5.28 10.10
C THR A 106 3.33 4.52 9.11
N GLY A 107 3.62 3.26 9.39
CA GLY A 107 4.26 2.32 8.49
C GLY A 107 5.78 2.45 8.38
N ILE A 108 6.36 1.57 7.56
CA ILE A 108 7.73 1.67 7.05
C ILE A 108 7.67 2.19 5.62
N VAL A 109 8.51 3.16 5.30
CA VAL A 109 8.54 3.75 3.96
C VAL A 109 9.19 2.79 2.97
N ASN A 110 8.51 2.58 1.85
CA ASN A 110 9.05 1.89 0.69
C ASN A 110 9.07 2.87 -0.48
N VAL A 111 10.19 2.94 -1.20
CA VAL A 111 10.33 3.79 -2.38
C VAL A 111 10.78 2.94 -3.55
N PHE A 112 10.03 3.02 -4.64
CA PHE A 112 10.38 2.38 -5.90
C PHE A 112 10.72 3.48 -6.90
N LEU A 113 11.89 3.37 -7.51
CA LEU A 113 12.40 4.32 -8.48
C LEU A 113 12.60 3.62 -9.82
N LYS A 114 12.09 4.22 -10.89
CA LYS A 114 12.54 3.92 -12.25
C LYS A 114 13.30 5.13 -12.77
N VAL A 115 14.60 4.97 -12.87
CA VAL A 115 15.53 6.04 -13.24
C VAL A 115 15.88 5.92 -14.71
N GLY A 116 15.55 6.94 -15.48
CA GLY A 116 15.93 7.03 -16.89
C GLY A 116 17.45 7.09 -17.08
N MET A 117 17.98 6.33 -18.06
CA MET A 117 19.43 6.26 -18.34
C MET A 117 20.05 7.61 -18.71
N ASP A 118 19.24 8.57 -19.19
CA ASP A 118 19.68 9.90 -19.62
C ASP A 118 19.48 10.98 -18.53
N VAL A 119 19.08 10.59 -17.31
CA VAL A 119 18.97 11.48 -16.15
C VAL A 119 20.34 11.89 -15.64
N ARG A 120 20.48 13.14 -15.21
CA ARG A 120 21.64 13.67 -14.50
C ARG A 120 21.22 14.16 -13.11
N TRP A 121 22.01 13.80 -12.14
CA TRP A 121 21.81 14.20 -10.75
C TRP A 121 22.62 15.46 -10.46
N GLU A 122 22.01 16.46 -9.81
CA GLU A 122 22.62 17.76 -9.54
C GLU A 122 22.59 18.08 -8.04
N GLY A 123 23.72 18.56 -7.52
CA GLY A 123 23.85 18.99 -6.12
C GLY A 123 23.86 17.86 -5.10
N PHE A 124 24.04 16.63 -5.51
CA PHE A 124 24.11 15.48 -4.59
C PHE A 124 25.43 15.46 -3.83
N THR A 125 25.34 15.42 -2.51
CA THR A 125 26.48 15.35 -1.59
C THR A 125 26.67 13.96 -0.97
N GLY A 126 25.75 13.03 -1.23
CA GLY A 126 25.74 11.64 -0.77
C GLY A 126 25.12 10.73 -1.83
N SER A 127 24.62 9.59 -1.41
CA SER A 127 23.91 8.64 -2.26
C SER A 127 22.48 9.11 -2.55
N LEU A 128 21.85 8.46 -3.54
CA LEU A 128 20.43 8.63 -3.82
C LEU A 128 19.58 8.24 -2.59
N ASP A 129 19.99 7.17 -1.90
CA ASP A 129 19.35 6.69 -0.68
C ASP A 129 19.42 7.72 0.46
N ASP A 130 20.55 8.45 0.59
CA ASP A 130 20.68 9.52 1.59
C ASP A 130 19.70 10.67 1.33
N ALA A 131 19.51 11.06 0.07
CA ALA A 131 18.55 12.09 -0.30
C ALA A 131 17.11 11.64 -0.01
N ILE A 132 16.75 10.41 -0.36
CA ILE A 132 15.42 9.85 -0.06
C ILE A 132 15.21 9.79 1.45
N ASN A 133 16.18 9.32 2.22
CA ASN A 133 16.08 9.26 3.68
C ASN A 133 15.95 10.66 4.31
N GLU A 134 16.58 11.67 3.74
CA GLU A 134 16.36 13.06 4.18
C GLU A 134 14.92 13.51 3.92
N GLY A 135 14.35 13.18 2.75
CA GLY A 135 12.92 13.40 2.47
C GLY A 135 12.01 12.68 3.46
N VAL A 136 12.33 11.43 3.82
CA VAL A 136 11.59 10.68 4.87
C VAL A 136 11.67 11.40 6.20
N ARG A 137 12.85 11.83 6.62
CA ARG A 137 13.05 12.55 7.89
C ARG A 137 12.22 13.83 7.94
N GLN A 138 12.27 14.63 6.87
CA GLN A 138 11.48 15.86 6.77
C GLN A 138 9.98 15.58 6.75
N GLY A 139 9.53 14.57 6.00
CA GLY A 139 8.14 14.17 5.95
C GLY A 139 7.60 13.70 7.30
N TYR A 140 8.34 12.88 8.05
CA TYR A 140 7.89 12.39 9.36
C TYR A 140 7.99 13.42 10.48
N ASN A 141 8.94 14.35 10.40
CA ASN A 141 9.12 15.42 11.38
C ASN A 141 8.49 16.74 10.97
N HIS A 142 7.57 16.72 9.99
CA HIS A 142 6.91 17.94 9.51
C HIS A 142 6.22 18.67 10.68
N PRO A 143 6.45 19.99 10.86
CA PRO A 143 5.98 20.71 12.05
C PRO A 143 4.45 20.75 12.18
N ASP A 144 3.74 20.83 11.06
CA ASP A 144 2.27 20.94 11.06
C ASP A 144 1.58 19.57 11.23
N ASN A 145 2.25 18.46 10.91
CA ASN A 145 1.73 17.13 11.03
C ASN A 145 2.85 16.10 11.27
N THR A 146 3.40 16.12 12.47
CA THR A 146 4.44 15.16 12.88
C THR A 146 3.89 13.74 12.93
N LEU A 147 4.47 12.86 12.11
CA LEU A 147 4.10 11.45 12.06
C LEU A 147 4.91 10.64 13.08
N ARG A 148 4.27 9.64 13.67
CA ARG A 148 4.93 8.77 14.62
C ARG A 148 5.97 7.88 13.92
N ALA A 149 7.25 7.98 14.29
CA ALA A 149 8.26 7.05 13.80
C ALA A 149 8.02 5.62 14.32
N SER A 150 8.00 4.65 13.42
CA SER A 150 7.76 3.22 13.71
C SER A 150 8.99 2.34 13.49
N VAL A 151 10.01 2.85 12.79
CA VAL A 151 11.23 2.11 12.47
C VAL A 151 12.12 1.98 13.71
N VAL A 152 12.66 0.78 13.90
CA VAL A 152 13.62 0.50 14.96
C VAL A 152 14.95 0.03 14.37
N ALA A 153 16.03 0.65 14.83
CA ALA A 153 17.37 0.16 14.58
C ALA A 153 17.63 -1.08 15.45
N ASP A 154 18.64 -1.88 15.06
CA ASP A 154 19.03 -3.09 15.77
C ASP A 154 17.82 -4.01 16.04
N PRO A 155 17.21 -4.58 14.99
CA PRO A 155 15.90 -5.24 15.10
C PRO A 155 15.91 -6.51 15.96
N GLU A 156 17.05 -7.16 16.14
CA GLU A 156 17.21 -8.38 16.93
C GLU A 156 17.40 -8.07 18.42
N PHE A 157 18.19 -7.04 18.75
CA PHE A 157 18.62 -6.82 20.14
C PHE A 157 17.95 -5.61 20.79
N LEU A 158 18.45 -4.40 20.56
CA LEU A 158 18.03 -3.19 21.28
C LEU A 158 16.69 -2.62 20.79
N ARG A 159 16.33 -2.83 19.55
CA ARG A 159 15.09 -2.35 18.93
C ARG A 159 14.82 -0.87 19.23
N LYS A 160 15.86 -0.04 19.08
CA LYS A 160 15.81 1.40 19.38
C LYS A 160 15.09 2.14 18.26
N ASN A 161 14.03 2.89 18.60
CA ASN A 161 13.30 3.71 17.65
C ASN A 161 14.22 4.78 17.02
N THR A 162 14.17 4.93 15.71
CA THR A 162 15.02 5.87 14.96
C THR A 162 14.57 7.33 15.11
N LYS A 163 13.33 7.55 15.54
CA LYS A 163 12.66 8.84 15.80
C LYS A 163 12.26 9.64 14.55
N ASP A 164 12.80 9.32 13.40
CA ASP A 164 12.57 9.99 12.13
C ASP A 164 12.05 9.04 11.02
N ASN A 165 11.78 7.80 11.40
CA ASN A 165 11.30 6.73 10.52
C ASN A 165 12.26 6.31 9.39
N THR A 166 13.54 6.67 9.48
CA THR A 166 14.59 6.20 8.56
C THR A 166 15.24 4.90 9.07
N PRO A 167 15.88 4.10 8.19
CA PRO A 167 15.89 4.26 6.74
C PRO A 167 14.61 3.76 6.07
N ALA A 168 14.32 4.27 4.88
CA ALA A 168 13.37 3.68 3.96
C ALA A 168 13.91 2.39 3.33
N VAL A 169 13.01 1.56 2.80
CA VAL A 169 13.37 0.42 1.93
C VAL A 169 13.26 0.88 0.48
N ILE A 170 14.38 0.97 -0.21
CA ILE A 170 14.49 1.61 -1.52
C ILE A 170 14.82 0.56 -2.58
N PHE A 171 14.10 0.58 -3.69
CA PHE A 171 14.33 -0.26 -4.87
C PHE A 171 14.51 0.64 -6.09
N THR A 172 15.59 0.45 -6.83
CA THR A 172 15.90 1.24 -8.01
C THR A 172 16.03 0.35 -9.24
N GLU A 173 15.31 0.70 -10.29
CA GLU A 173 15.40 0.11 -11.62
C GLU A 173 15.91 1.17 -12.60
N ILE A 174 16.87 0.81 -13.45
CA ILE A 174 17.37 1.67 -14.53
C ILE A 174 16.59 1.33 -15.79
N VAL A 175 15.95 2.33 -16.38
CA VAL A 175 15.08 2.17 -17.56
C VAL A 175 15.51 3.13 -18.68
N PRO A 176 15.15 2.88 -19.95
CA PRO A 176 15.34 3.86 -21.00
C PRO A 176 14.56 5.15 -20.72
N GLY A 177 15.12 6.31 -21.03
CA GLY A 177 14.45 7.60 -20.90
C GLY A 177 15.23 8.61 -20.07
N ASN A 178 14.58 9.74 -19.79
CA ASN A 178 15.18 10.90 -19.15
C ASN A 178 14.36 11.45 -17.97
N THR A 179 13.45 10.66 -17.41
CA THR A 179 12.65 11.01 -16.23
C THR A 179 12.92 10.04 -15.08
N VAL A 180 12.51 10.41 -13.89
CA VAL A 180 12.48 9.52 -12.72
C VAL A 180 11.03 9.31 -12.31
N GLU A 181 10.53 8.06 -12.49
CA GLU A 181 9.25 7.68 -11.91
C GLU A 181 9.48 7.27 -10.46
N VAL A 182 8.73 7.86 -9.56
CA VAL A 182 8.83 7.63 -8.11
C VAL A 182 7.51 7.12 -7.58
N THR A 183 7.56 5.99 -6.88
CA THR A 183 6.45 5.50 -6.06
C THR A 183 6.86 5.54 -4.60
N VAL A 184 6.12 6.28 -3.79
CA VAL A 184 6.31 6.35 -2.34
C VAL A 184 5.15 5.65 -1.66
N ALA A 185 5.46 4.75 -0.74
CA ALA A 185 4.46 4.02 0.03
C ALA A 185 4.84 3.94 1.51
N ALA A 186 3.83 3.94 2.39
CA ALA A 186 4.01 3.71 3.81
C ALA A 186 3.26 2.43 4.23
N LYS A 187 4.00 1.33 4.36
CA LYS A 187 3.44 0.00 4.63
C LYS A 187 3.31 -0.29 6.12
N GLY A 188 2.08 -0.45 6.59
CA GLY A 188 1.80 -0.74 8.00
C GLY A 188 2.30 -2.12 8.44
N GLY A 189 2.82 -2.21 9.68
CA GLY A 189 3.38 -3.44 10.24
C GLY A 189 2.35 -4.56 10.39
N GLY A 190 1.09 -4.25 10.65
CA GLY A 190 0.03 -5.26 10.78
C GLY A 190 -0.12 -6.10 9.52
N SER A 191 -0.21 -5.46 8.36
CA SER A 191 -0.29 -6.14 7.07
C SER A 191 1.05 -6.68 6.59
N GLU A 192 2.16 -5.98 6.84
CA GLU A 192 3.49 -6.46 6.49
C GLU A 192 3.82 -7.81 7.17
N ASN A 193 3.48 -7.95 8.44
CA ASN A 193 3.70 -9.17 9.22
C ASN A 193 2.89 -10.38 8.72
N LYS A 194 1.95 -10.20 7.80
CA LYS A 194 1.15 -11.27 7.21
C LYS A 194 1.66 -11.72 5.84
N SER A 195 2.77 -11.15 5.38
CA SER A 195 3.45 -11.59 4.15
C SER A 195 3.82 -13.06 4.21
N LYS A 196 3.61 -13.77 3.11
CA LYS A 196 3.90 -15.21 2.97
C LYS A 196 4.62 -15.45 1.66
N MET A 197 5.58 -16.38 1.70
CA MET A 197 6.32 -16.83 0.53
C MET A 197 6.54 -18.33 0.63
N THR A 198 6.52 -19.02 -0.51
CA THR A 198 6.90 -20.41 -0.61
C THR A 198 7.45 -20.75 -2.00
N MET A 199 8.13 -21.88 -2.09
CA MET A 199 8.51 -22.50 -3.34
C MET A 199 7.50 -23.61 -3.66
N LEU A 200 6.61 -23.36 -4.62
CA LEU A 200 5.70 -24.38 -5.14
C LEU A 200 6.42 -25.27 -6.13
N ASN A 201 5.98 -26.52 -6.27
CA ASN A 201 6.36 -27.32 -7.42
C ASN A 201 5.69 -26.79 -8.69
N PRO A 202 6.25 -26.99 -9.89
CA PRO A 202 5.67 -26.50 -11.13
C PRO A 202 4.20 -26.90 -11.36
N GLY A 203 3.79 -28.08 -10.89
CA GLY A 203 2.42 -28.58 -10.99
C GLY A 203 1.45 -28.09 -9.92
N ASP A 204 1.91 -27.46 -8.84
CA ASP A 204 1.05 -27.05 -7.74
C ASP A 204 0.13 -25.89 -8.15
N SER A 205 -1.08 -25.87 -7.57
CA SER A 205 -2.07 -24.81 -7.83
C SER A 205 -1.75 -23.54 -7.02
N VAL A 206 -1.66 -22.40 -7.72
CA VAL A 206 -1.56 -21.09 -7.11
C VAL A 206 -2.83 -20.76 -6.33
N VAL A 207 -4.00 -21.08 -6.89
CA VAL A 207 -5.31 -20.83 -6.25
C VAL A 207 -5.41 -21.55 -4.91
N ASP A 208 -5.07 -22.84 -4.89
CA ASP A 208 -5.16 -23.65 -3.66
C ASP A 208 -4.19 -23.13 -2.59
N TRP A 209 -2.99 -22.71 -2.99
CA TRP A 209 -2.03 -22.15 -2.04
C TRP A 209 -2.55 -20.84 -1.43
N VAL A 210 -3.12 -19.93 -2.24
CA VAL A 210 -3.69 -18.67 -1.77
C VAL A 210 -4.85 -18.92 -0.82
N LEU A 211 -5.81 -19.77 -1.21
CA LEU A 211 -6.99 -20.09 -0.41
C LEU A 211 -6.65 -20.80 0.91
N LYS A 212 -5.61 -21.61 0.94
CA LYS A 212 -5.08 -22.22 2.16
C LYS A 212 -4.36 -21.19 3.04
N THR A 213 -3.71 -20.20 2.44
CA THR A 213 -2.84 -19.25 3.15
C THR A 213 -3.62 -18.09 3.74
N VAL A 214 -4.59 -17.51 3.01
CA VAL A 214 -5.36 -16.33 3.43
C VAL A 214 -6.01 -16.52 4.81
N PRO A 215 -6.70 -17.64 5.14
CA PRO A 215 -7.27 -17.83 6.47
C PRO A 215 -6.23 -17.81 7.60
N THR A 216 -4.99 -18.24 7.33
CA THR A 216 -3.91 -18.22 8.34
C THR A 216 -3.45 -16.83 8.72
N MET A 217 -3.73 -15.84 7.91
CA MET A 217 -3.44 -14.43 8.20
C MET A 217 -4.41 -13.83 9.23
N GLY A 218 -5.60 -14.44 9.38
CA GLY A 218 -6.68 -13.91 10.20
C GLY A 218 -7.11 -12.52 9.74
N ALA A 219 -7.64 -11.70 10.65
CA ALA A 219 -8.03 -10.31 10.40
C ALA A 219 -6.95 -9.29 10.78
N GLY A 220 -5.78 -9.73 11.24
CA GLY A 220 -4.71 -8.84 11.75
C GLY A 220 -4.05 -7.96 10.70
N TRP A 221 -4.38 -8.11 9.41
CA TRP A 221 -3.98 -7.22 8.33
C TRP A 221 -5.02 -6.13 8.01
N CYS A 222 -6.11 -6.07 8.80
CA CYS A 222 -7.18 -5.05 8.71
C CYS A 222 -7.86 -4.99 7.34
N PRO A 223 -8.55 -6.07 6.89
CA PRO A 223 -9.37 -6.04 5.68
C PRO A 223 -10.56 -5.06 5.81
N PRO A 224 -11.14 -4.55 4.71
CA PRO A 224 -10.87 -4.90 3.33
C PRO A 224 -9.64 -4.15 2.79
N GLY A 225 -8.86 -4.85 1.99
CA GLY A 225 -7.67 -4.30 1.38
C GLY A 225 -7.34 -5.01 0.07
N MET A 226 -6.06 -5.13 -0.25
CA MET A 226 -5.59 -5.79 -1.46
C MET A 226 -4.67 -6.96 -1.15
N LEU A 227 -4.61 -7.92 -2.07
CA LEU A 227 -3.56 -8.92 -2.09
C LEU A 227 -2.63 -8.68 -3.27
N GLY A 228 -1.36 -8.42 -2.99
CA GLY A 228 -0.30 -8.40 -3.99
C GLY A 228 0.35 -9.78 -4.10
N ILE A 229 0.42 -10.33 -5.29
CA ILE A 229 0.96 -11.66 -5.54
C ILE A 229 2.06 -11.55 -6.59
N GLY A 230 3.24 -12.09 -6.27
CA GLY A 230 4.34 -12.25 -7.20
C GLY A 230 4.59 -13.72 -7.50
N ILE A 231 4.70 -14.06 -8.77
CA ILE A 231 4.87 -15.45 -9.23
C ILE A 231 6.06 -15.54 -10.18
N GLY A 232 6.99 -16.44 -9.89
CA GLY A 232 8.14 -16.66 -10.74
C GLY A 232 9.38 -15.84 -10.35
N GLY A 233 10.37 -15.80 -11.24
CA GLY A 233 11.70 -15.28 -10.94
C GLY A 233 12.44 -16.17 -9.96
N THR A 234 13.06 -15.52 -8.99
CA THR A 234 13.67 -16.11 -7.79
C THR A 234 12.82 -15.80 -6.56
N ALA A 235 13.17 -16.33 -5.39
CA ALA A 235 12.42 -16.12 -4.15
C ALA A 235 12.24 -14.62 -3.84
N GLU A 236 13.34 -13.86 -3.86
CA GLU A 236 13.35 -12.42 -3.60
C GLU A 236 12.59 -11.64 -4.69
N LYS A 237 12.67 -12.05 -5.98
CA LYS A 237 11.94 -11.39 -7.05
C LYS A 237 10.43 -11.58 -6.91
N ALA A 238 9.98 -12.77 -6.49
CA ALA A 238 8.56 -13.02 -6.21
C ALA A 238 8.04 -12.12 -5.07
N VAL A 239 8.82 -11.96 -3.99
CA VAL A 239 8.46 -11.08 -2.86
C VAL A 239 8.44 -9.61 -3.30
N LEU A 240 9.42 -9.17 -4.08
CA LEU A 240 9.47 -7.81 -4.61
C LEU A 240 8.26 -7.52 -5.50
N MET A 241 7.93 -8.41 -6.45
CA MET A 241 6.77 -8.26 -7.32
C MET A 241 5.46 -8.22 -6.55
N ALA A 242 5.31 -9.04 -5.50
CA ALA A 242 4.14 -9.01 -4.63
C ALA A 242 4.01 -7.64 -3.92
N LYS A 243 5.12 -7.03 -3.49
CA LYS A 243 5.12 -5.70 -2.88
C LYS A 243 4.78 -4.62 -3.90
N GLU A 244 5.44 -4.61 -5.04
CA GLU A 244 5.20 -3.65 -6.12
C GLU A 244 3.76 -3.68 -6.62
N SER A 245 3.17 -4.88 -6.75
CA SER A 245 1.80 -5.02 -7.25
C SER A 245 0.75 -4.37 -6.36
N LEU A 246 1.05 -4.14 -5.08
CA LEU A 246 0.17 -3.40 -4.16
C LEU A 246 0.10 -1.90 -4.46
N MET A 247 1.01 -1.39 -5.28
CA MET A 247 1.08 0.02 -5.68
C MET A 247 0.38 0.27 -7.02
N ASP A 248 -0.05 -0.78 -7.71
CA ASP A 248 -0.85 -0.65 -8.95
C ASP A 248 -2.27 -0.21 -8.59
N ASP A 249 -2.88 0.64 -9.43
CA ASP A 249 -4.24 1.14 -9.25
C ASP A 249 -5.27 0.00 -9.13
N LEU A 250 -6.28 0.17 -8.28
CA LEU A 250 -7.38 -0.79 -8.19
C LEU A 250 -8.24 -0.70 -9.47
N ASP A 251 -8.42 -1.86 -10.12
CA ASP A 251 -9.17 -1.97 -11.38
C ASP A 251 -10.07 -3.22 -11.41
N MET A 252 -10.39 -3.78 -10.25
CA MET A 252 -11.17 -5.03 -10.19
C MET A 252 -12.57 -4.90 -10.80
N TYR A 253 -13.20 -3.74 -10.65
CA TYR A 253 -14.54 -3.53 -11.25
C TYR A 253 -14.47 -3.39 -12.75
N GLU A 254 -13.45 -2.73 -13.28
CA GLU A 254 -13.16 -2.63 -14.70
C GLU A 254 -12.85 -4.01 -15.27
N LEU A 255 -12.10 -4.82 -14.55
CA LEU A 255 -11.79 -6.19 -14.92
C LEU A 255 -13.04 -7.09 -14.92
N GLN A 256 -13.92 -6.94 -13.94
CA GLN A 256 -15.21 -7.62 -13.92
C GLN A 256 -16.09 -7.22 -15.11
N ALA A 257 -16.17 -5.92 -15.44
CA ALA A 257 -16.89 -5.43 -16.61
C ALA A 257 -16.31 -5.99 -17.92
N LYS A 258 -14.98 -6.04 -18.03
CA LYS A 258 -14.28 -6.69 -19.17
C LYS A 258 -14.61 -8.19 -19.25
N ALA A 259 -14.74 -8.87 -18.11
CA ALA A 259 -15.12 -10.29 -18.08
C ALA A 259 -16.54 -10.51 -18.62
N GLU A 260 -17.51 -9.66 -18.27
CA GLU A 260 -18.87 -9.74 -18.85
C GLU A 260 -18.86 -9.47 -20.36
N GLN A 261 -18.09 -8.49 -20.82
CA GLN A 261 -17.91 -8.26 -22.25
C GLN A 261 -17.26 -9.45 -22.96
N SER A 262 -16.33 -10.15 -22.30
CA SER A 262 -15.67 -11.35 -22.84
C SER A 262 -16.67 -12.50 -23.05
N LYS A 263 -17.63 -12.67 -22.14
CA LYS A 263 -18.70 -13.67 -22.28
C LYS A 263 -19.59 -13.39 -23.50
N ALA A 264 -19.76 -12.10 -23.83
CA ALA A 264 -20.51 -11.66 -25.01
C ALA A 264 -19.67 -11.64 -26.30
N GLY A 265 -18.42 -12.09 -26.26
CA GLY A 265 -17.52 -12.12 -27.43
C GLY A 265 -16.85 -10.76 -27.76
N GLY A 266 -17.03 -9.73 -26.94
CA GLY A 266 -16.53 -8.37 -27.19
C GLY A 266 -15.13 -8.08 -26.65
N ALA A 267 -14.55 -8.95 -25.81
CA ALA A 267 -13.22 -8.76 -25.21
C ALA A 267 -12.51 -10.10 -25.01
N THR A 268 -11.18 -10.06 -24.83
CA THR A 268 -10.39 -11.27 -24.48
C THR A 268 -9.68 -11.03 -23.16
N LEU A 269 -9.81 -12.00 -22.23
CA LEU A 269 -9.10 -11.98 -20.96
C LEU A 269 -7.77 -12.72 -21.09
N THR A 270 -6.71 -12.13 -20.57
CA THR A 270 -5.42 -12.80 -20.38
C THR A 270 -5.53 -13.86 -19.27
N ASN A 271 -4.56 -14.76 -19.20
CA ASN A 271 -4.54 -15.76 -18.13
C ASN A 271 -4.35 -15.12 -16.73
N VAL A 272 -3.61 -14.03 -16.64
CA VAL A 272 -3.43 -13.29 -15.38
C VAL A 272 -4.75 -12.66 -14.93
N GLU A 273 -5.49 -12.04 -15.84
CA GLU A 273 -6.80 -11.45 -15.54
C GLU A 273 -7.82 -12.51 -15.08
N LYS A 274 -7.84 -13.68 -15.74
CA LYS A 274 -8.68 -14.80 -15.31
C LYS A 274 -8.33 -15.28 -13.90
N LEU A 275 -7.03 -15.39 -13.58
CA LEU A 275 -6.55 -15.79 -12.27
C LEU A 275 -6.88 -14.75 -11.20
N ARG A 276 -6.78 -13.45 -11.52
CA ARG A 276 -7.17 -12.36 -10.62
C ARG A 276 -8.67 -12.44 -10.28
N LEU A 277 -9.53 -12.61 -11.27
CA LEU A 277 -10.98 -12.75 -11.08
C LEU A 277 -11.32 -13.96 -10.22
N GLU A 278 -10.72 -15.12 -10.52
CA GLU A 278 -10.93 -16.34 -9.75
C GLU A 278 -10.52 -16.19 -8.28
N LEU A 279 -9.35 -15.61 -8.04
CA LEU A 279 -8.87 -15.38 -6.68
C LEU A 279 -9.71 -14.34 -5.95
N PHE A 280 -10.12 -13.27 -6.62
CA PHE A 280 -10.99 -12.25 -6.02
C PHE A 280 -12.32 -12.85 -5.54
N GLU A 281 -12.96 -13.65 -6.39
CA GLU A 281 -14.22 -14.32 -6.03
C GLU A 281 -14.02 -15.30 -4.87
N LYS A 282 -13.04 -16.21 -4.99
CA LYS A 282 -12.82 -17.26 -3.99
C LYS A 282 -12.32 -16.73 -2.65
N VAL A 283 -11.48 -15.71 -2.63
CA VAL A 283 -11.00 -15.10 -1.38
C VAL A 283 -12.13 -14.37 -0.66
N ASN A 284 -12.99 -13.65 -1.39
CA ASN A 284 -14.16 -13.02 -0.80
C ASN A 284 -15.18 -14.07 -0.28
N ALA A 285 -15.32 -15.18 -0.98
CA ALA A 285 -16.17 -16.30 -0.54
C ALA A 285 -15.69 -16.98 0.75
N LEU A 286 -14.45 -16.76 1.20
CA LEU A 286 -13.98 -17.21 2.52
C LEU A 286 -14.73 -16.53 3.69
N GLY A 287 -15.39 -15.40 3.44
CA GLY A 287 -16.26 -14.73 4.41
C GLY A 287 -15.53 -14.13 5.61
N ILE A 288 -14.22 -13.82 5.49
CA ILE A 288 -13.48 -13.12 6.55
C ILE A 288 -14.06 -11.73 6.76
N GLY A 289 -14.30 -11.00 5.66
CA GLY A 289 -14.99 -9.73 5.64
C GLY A 289 -14.23 -8.56 6.24
N ALA A 290 -14.88 -7.39 6.25
CA ALA A 290 -14.31 -6.17 6.80
C ALA A 290 -13.92 -6.34 8.27
N GLN A 291 -12.67 -6.05 8.60
CA GLN A 291 -12.08 -6.17 9.96
C GLN A 291 -12.25 -7.58 10.58
N GLY A 292 -12.52 -8.61 9.77
CA GLY A 292 -12.78 -9.96 10.26
C GLY A 292 -14.17 -10.17 10.86
N LEU A 293 -15.11 -9.29 10.57
CA LEU A 293 -16.48 -9.34 11.10
C LEU A 293 -17.45 -10.11 10.19
N GLY A 294 -16.93 -10.86 9.24
CA GLY A 294 -17.73 -11.53 8.23
C GLY A 294 -18.15 -10.58 7.10
N GLY A 295 -19.10 -11.02 6.26
CA GLY A 295 -19.62 -10.22 5.15
C GLY A 295 -18.99 -10.55 3.79
N LEU A 296 -19.30 -9.73 2.81
CA LEU A 296 -19.02 -10.00 1.39
C LEU A 296 -17.61 -9.59 0.95
N THR A 297 -16.96 -8.66 1.68
CA THR A 297 -15.73 -8.03 1.18
C THR A 297 -14.56 -8.25 2.13
N THR A 298 -13.69 -9.17 1.77
CA THR A 298 -12.37 -9.39 2.39
C THR A 298 -11.30 -8.62 1.64
N VAL A 299 -11.34 -8.67 0.30
CA VAL A 299 -10.42 -7.96 -0.59
C VAL A 299 -11.19 -7.07 -1.56
N LEU A 300 -10.62 -5.91 -1.85
CA LEU A 300 -11.10 -4.97 -2.88
C LEU A 300 -10.50 -5.30 -4.24
N ASP A 301 -9.28 -5.84 -4.26
CA ASP A 301 -8.58 -6.27 -5.46
C ASP A 301 -7.55 -7.37 -5.16
N VAL A 302 -7.17 -8.11 -6.20
CA VAL A 302 -6.05 -9.06 -6.22
C VAL A 302 -5.14 -8.68 -7.37
N LYS A 303 -3.93 -8.22 -7.06
CA LYS A 303 -2.92 -7.82 -8.05
C LYS A 303 -1.90 -8.93 -8.23
N ILE A 304 -1.52 -9.21 -9.48
CA ILE A 304 -0.58 -10.29 -9.80
C ILE A 304 0.48 -9.81 -10.76
N LYS A 305 1.75 -9.94 -10.38
CA LYS A 305 2.91 -9.78 -11.28
C LYS A 305 3.59 -11.12 -11.49
N MET A 306 4.01 -11.39 -12.72
CA MET A 306 4.69 -12.64 -13.09
C MET A 306 6.03 -12.35 -13.75
N TYR A 307 7.00 -13.24 -13.52
CA TYR A 307 8.31 -13.18 -14.14
C TYR A 307 8.77 -14.57 -14.58
N PRO A 308 9.50 -14.73 -15.70
CA PRO A 308 10.08 -16.00 -16.11
C PRO A 308 10.89 -16.62 -14.97
N THR A 309 10.77 -17.96 -14.83
CA THR A 309 11.42 -18.71 -13.74
C THR A 309 12.10 -19.96 -14.24
N HIS A 310 12.94 -20.56 -13.41
CA HIS A 310 13.57 -21.84 -13.74
C HIS A 310 12.50 -22.95 -13.86
N ALA A 311 12.65 -23.84 -14.85
CA ALA A 311 11.65 -24.87 -15.18
C ALA A 311 11.27 -25.77 -13.99
N ALA A 312 12.19 -25.97 -13.03
CA ALA A 312 11.96 -26.77 -11.83
C ALA A 312 11.42 -25.97 -10.64
N SER A 313 11.14 -24.66 -10.82
CA SER A 313 10.79 -23.77 -9.71
C SER A 313 9.50 -23.01 -10.00
N LYS A 314 8.73 -22.74 -8.94
CA LYS A 314 7.58 -21.81 -8.97
C LYS A 314 7.51 -21.04 -7.64
N PRO A 315 8.44 -20.09 -7.44
CA PRO A 315 8.35 -19.21 -6.27
C PRO A 315 7.05 -18.39 -6.34
N ILE A 316 6.38 -18.27 -5.21
CA ILE A 316 5.21 -17.44 -5.03
C ILE A 316 5.29 -16.68 -3.73
N ALA A 317 4.96 -15.41 -3.78
CA ALA A 317 4.80 -14.57 -2.61
C ALA A 317 3.44 -13.88 -2.62
N MET A 318 2.89 -13.64 -1.45
CA MET A 318 1.66 -12.90 -1.25
C MET A 318 1.83 -11.93 -0.10
N ILE A 319 1.56 -10.67 -0.35
CA ILE A 319 1.62 -9.58 0.63
C ILE A 319 0.25 -8.89 0.67
N PRO A 320 -0.45 -8.90 1.82
CA PRO A 320 -1.69 -8.14 1.94
C PRO A 320 -1.41 -6.65 2.14
N ASN A 321 -2.31 -5.79 1.67
CA ASN A 321 -2.37 -4.39 2.07
C ASN A 321 -3.65 -4.14 2.86
N CYS A 322 -3.59 -3.27 3.88
CA CYS A 322 -4.70 -3.04 4.80
C CYS A 322 -5.65 -1.94 4.32
N ALA A 323 -6.73 -1.73 5.07
CA ALA A 323 -7.67 -0.63 4.84
C ALA A 323 -7.02 0.77 4.93
N ALA A 324 -5.85 0.91 5.54
CA ALA A 324 -5.06 2.14 5.54
C ALA A 324 -3.98 2.10 4.45
N THR A 325 -4.37 1.83 3.21
CA THR A 325 -3.44 1.85 2.07
C THR A 325 -2.92 3.27 1.83
N ARG A 326 -1.61 3.40 1.63
CA ARG A 326 -0.92 4.69 1.55
C ARG A 326 0.21 4.60 0.54
N HIS A 327 -0.04 5.07 -0.66
CA HIS A 327 0.98 5.20 -1.70
C HIS A 327 0.61 6.33 -2.65
N ALA A 328 1.62 6.82 -3.34
CA ALA A 328 1.47 7.81 -4.40
C ALA A 328 2.53 7.61 -5.47
N HIS A 329 2.22 8.03 -6.68
CA HIS A 329 3.09 8.00 -7.84
C HIS A 329 3.30 9.41 -8.36
N PHE A 330 4.52 9.72 -8.75
CA PHE A 330 4.84 10.97 -9.45
C PHE A 330 6.05 10.80 -10.36
N VAL A 331 6.20 11.72 -11.29
CA VAL A 331 7.30 11.75 -12.25
C VAL A 331 8.10 13.04 -12.04
N MET A 332 9.40 12.90 -11.91
CA MET A 332 10.33 14.02 -11.90
C MET A 332 10.94 14.17 -13.29
N ASP A 333 10.74 15.35 -13.88
CA ASP A 333 11.17 15.70 -15.23
C ASP A 333 12.17 16.88 -15.24
N GLY A 334 12.68 17.25 -14.06
CA GLY A 334 13.62 18.36 -13.88
C GLY A 334 12.98 19.74 -13.77
N SER A 335 11.66 19.86 -13.79
CA SER A 335 10.94 21.12 -13.65
C SER A 335 10.94 21.69 -12.22
N GLY A 336 11.29 20.86 -11.23
CA GLY A 336 11.30 21.23 -9.81
C GLY A 336 10.77 20.13 -8.91
N PRO A 337 10.46 20.45 -7.64
CA PRO A 337 9.82 19.51 -6.73
C PRO A 337 8.38 19.24 -7.19
N VAL A 338 7.92 18.01 -6.93
CA VAL A 338 6.57 17.57 -7.30
C VAL A 338 5.66 17.60 -6.07
N TYR A 339 4.52 18.24 -6.22
CA TYR A 339 3.43 18.24 -5.24
C TYR A 339 2.21 17.57 -5.83
N LEU A 340 1.55 16.72 -5.04
CA LEU A 340 0.36 16.01 -5.46
C LEU A 340 -0.89 16.83 -5.16
N ASP A 341 -1.80 16.92 -6.13
CA ASP A 341 -3.06 17.61 -5.95
C ASP A 341 -3.98 16.83 -5.00
N PRO A 342 -4.61 17.48 -4.02
CA PRO A 342 -5.58 16.85 -3.14
C PRO A 342 -6.76 16.26 -3.93
N PRO A 343 -7.23 15.06 -3.57
CA PRO A 343 -8.45 14.53 -4.18
C PRO A 343 -9.66 15.36 -3.78
N SER A 344 -10.65 15.48 -4.70
CA SER A 344 -11.92 16.14 -4.37
C SER A 344 -12.61 15.41 -3.21
N LEU A 345 -13.12 16.17 -2.24
CA LEU A 345 -13.89 15.61 -1.11
C LEU A 345 -15.22 14.97 -1.55
N ASP A 346 -15.67 15.22 -2.77
CA ASP A 346 -16.86 14.58 -3.35
C ASP A 346 -16.65 13.09 -3.70
N LEU A 347 -15.41 12.62 -3.68
CA LEU A 347 -15.10 11.19 -3.88
C LEU A 347 -15.60 10.31 -2.74
N TRP A 348 -15.73 10.87 -1.52
CA TRP A 348 -16.26 10.12 -0.39
C TRP A 348 -17.78 10.09 -0.43
N PRO A 349 -18.40 8.91 -0.34
CA PRO A 349 -19.85 8.81 -0.25
C PRO A 349 -20.38 9.52 1.01
N ASP A 350 -21.63 9.92 0.96
CA ASP A 350 -22.30 10.49 2.14
C ASP A 350 -22.66 9.36 3.12
N VAL A 351 -21.67 8.92 3.88
CA VAL A 351 -21.84 7.90 4.92
C VAL A 351 -21.98 8.60 6.26
N GLN A 352 -23.14 8.50 6.86
CA GLN A 352 -23.39 8.99 8.22
C GLN A 352 -23.13 7.87 9.22
N TRP A 353 -21.99 7.94 9.90
CA TRP A 353 -21.71 7.03 11.01
C TRP A 353 -21.60 7.80 12.32
N ALA A 354 -22.34 7.36 13.31
CA ALA A 354 -22.25 7.88 14.67
C ALA A 354 -22.51 6.76 15.68
N PRO A 355 -21.88 6.83 16.85
CA PRO A 355 -22.20 5.91 17.94
C PRO A 355 -23.71 5.98 18.30
N ASP A 356 -24.30 4.85 18.67
CA ASP A 356 -25.66 4.84 19.19
C ASP A 356 -25.66 5.40 20.61
N TYR A 357 -25.86 6.70 20.74
CA TYR A 357 -25.89 7.40 22.04
C TYR A 357 -27.06 7.02 22.92
N VAL A 358 -28.11 6.39 22.36
CA VAL A 358 -29.32 6.01 23.10
C VAL A 358 -29.16 4.62 23.71
N LYS A 359 -28.69 3.63 22.93
CA LYS A 359 -28.58 2.24 23.37
C LYS A 359 -27.24 1.95 24.07
N SER A 360 -26.21 2.76 23.83
CA SER A 360 -24.90 2.54 24.41
C SER A 360 -24.85 2.98 25.87
N LYS A 361 -24.24 2.16 26.72
CA LYS A 361 -24.00 2.50 28.13
C LYS A 361 -22.91 3.57 28.23
N LYS A 362 -23.21 4.68 28.88
CA LYS A 362 -22.23 5.73 29.19
C LYS A 362 -21.38 5.30 30.39
N VAL A 363 -20.08 5.40 30.27
CA VAL A 363 -19.10 4.99 31.29
C VAL A 363 -18.10 6.12 31.53
N ASP A 364 -17.95 6.51 32.79
CA ASP A 364 -16.88 7.44 33.21
C ASP A 364 -15.66 6.65 33.69
N LEU A 365 -14.58 6.72 32.92
CA LEU A 365 -13.32 6.01 33.21
C LEU A 365 -12.60 6.55 34.45
N ASN A 366 -12.93 7.76 34.93
CA ASN A 366 -12.32 8.33 36.11
C ASN A 366 -12.88 7.73 37.40
N THR A 367 -14.12 7.22 37.34
CA THR A 367 -14.84 6.62 38.48
C THR A 367 -15.13 5.14 38.30
N LEU A 368 -14.64 4.53 37.22
CA LEU A 368 -14.90 3.14 36.86
C LEU A 368 -14.38 2.18 37.93
N THR A 369 -15.26 1.24 38.35
CA THR A 369 -14.94 0.19 39.33
C THR A 369 -14.81 -1.18 38.66
N LYS A 370 -14.16 -2.12 39.35
CA LYS A 370 -14.02 -3.51 38.90
C LYS A 370 -15.38 -4.22 38.83
N GLU A 371 -16.27 -3.90 39.76
CA GLU A 371 -17.63 -4.44 39.84
C GLU A 371 -18.45 -3.99 38.63
N GLU A 372 -18.30 -2.74 38.21
CA GLU A 372 -18.94 -2.25 36.99
C GLU A 372 -18.42 -2.97 35.74
N VAL A 373 -17.10 -3.12 35.59
CA VAL A 373 -16.49 -3.88 34.50
C VAL A 373 -17.00 -5.32 34.46
N ALA A 374 -17.08 -5.98 35.62
CA ALA A 374 -17.57 -7.35 35.73
C ALA A 374 -19.07 -7.49 35.36
N SER A 375 -19.84 -6.42 35.42
CA SER A 375 -21.25 -6.39 35.05
C SER A 375 -21.51 -6.33 33.53
N TRP A 376 -20.48 -6.02 32.74
CA TRP A 376 -20.62 -5.86 31.29
C TRP A 376 -20.82 -7.20 30.61
N LYS A 377 -21.55 -7.17 29.49
CA LYS A 377 -21.84 -8.36 28.69
C LYS A 377 -21.13 -8.29 27.33
N PRO A 378 -20.68 -9.43 26.79
CA PRO A 378 -20.17 -9.48 25.43
C PRO A 378 -21.17 -8.88 24.43
N GLY A 379 -20.70 -8.04 23.49
CA GLY A 379 -21.54 -7.34 22.52
C GLY A 379 -22.21 -6.06 23.03
N GLN A 380 -22.06 -5.72 24.30
CA GLN A 380 -22.57 -4.45 24.84
C GLN A 380 -21.74 -3.27 24.32
N THR A 381 -22.38 -2.28 23.73
CA THR A 381 -21.71 -1.04 23.30
C THR A 381 -21.57 -0.06 24.46
N LEU A 382 -20.37 0.49 24.61
CA LEU A 382 -20.02 1.43 25.67
C LEU A 382 -19.55 2.75 25.08
N LEU A 383 -19.97 3.86 25.67
CA LEU A 383 -19.45 5.20 25.39
C LEU A 383 -18.53 5.60 26.54
N LEU A 384 -17.22 5.47 26.31
CA LEU A 384 -16.21 5.72 27.33
C LEU A 384 -15.88 7.20 27.38
N ASN A 385 -15.93 7.79 28.57
CA ASN A 385 -15.54 9.16 28.86
C ASN A 385 -14.46 9.18 29.95
N GLY A 386 -13.51 10.09 29.87
CA GLY A 386 -12.48 10.26 30.89
C GLY A 386 -11.07 9.92 30.41
N LYS A 387 -10.14 9.77 31.35
CA LYS A 387 -8.72 9.53 31.07
C LYS A 387 -8.46 8.05 30.84
N MET A 388 -7.80 7.72 29.74
CA MET A 388 -7.36 6.38 29.39
C MET A 388 -5.87 6.40 29.09
N LEU A 389 -5.16 5.34 29.47
CA LEU A 389 -3.79 5.09 29.05
C LEU A 389 -3.82 4.31 27.75
N THR A 390 -2.77 4.44 26.94
CA THR A 390 -2.62 3.65 25.72
C THR A 390 -1.32 2.87 25.75
N GLY A 391 -1.39 1.59 25.43
CA GLY A 391 -0.23 0.71 25.38
C GLY A 391 -0.48 -0.45 24.45
N ARG A 392 0.58 -0.92 23.76
CA ARG A 392 0.57 -2.14 22.95
C ARG A 392 1.63 -3.10 23.46
N ASP A 393 1.88 -4.17 22.74
CA ASP A 393 2.72 -5.32 23.12
C ASP A 393 4.05 -4.93 23.78
N ALA A 394 4.78 -3.95 23.21
CA ALA A 394 6.04 -3.48 23.78
C ALA A 394 5.86 -2.78 25.14
N ALA A 395 4.77 -2.01 25.31
CA ALA A 395 4.47 -1.36 26.60
C ALA A 395 4.10 -2.41 27.65
N HIS A 396 3.22 -3.37 27.30
CA HIS A 396 2.83 -4.45 28.21
C HIS A 396 4.02 -5.34 28.58
N LYS A 397 4.88 -5.68 27.61
CA LYS A 397 6.12 -6.41 27.90
C LYS A 397 7.01 -5.65 28.89
N ARG A 398 7.23 -4.36 28.66
CA ARG A 398 8.03 -3.51 29.56
C ARG A 398 7.43 -3.45 30.98
N ILE A 399 6.10 -3.24 31.07
CA ILE A 399 5.40 -3.25 32.38
C ILE A 399 5.63 -4.59 33.06
N LYS A 400 5.44 -5.72 32.38
CA LYS A 400 5.66 -7.06 32.90
C LYS A 400 7.10 -7.24 33.41
N ASP A 401 8.09 -6.84 32.59
CA ASP A 401 9.51 -6.99 32.91
C ASP A 401 9.90 -6.12 34.12
N MET A 402 9.38 -4.88 34.22
CA MET A 402 9.59 -4.00 35.38
C MET A 402 8.96 -4.54 36.64
N LEU A 403 7.73 -5.04 36.55
CA LEU A 403 7.06 -5.67 37.71
C LEU A 403 7.83 -6.92 38.22
N ALA A 404 8.32 -7.75 37.29
CA ALA A 404 9.11 -8.94 37.63
C ALA A 404 10.44 -8.59 38.35
N LYS A 405 11.00 -7.40 38.07
CA LYS A 405 12.21 -6.88 38.71
C LYS A 405 11.95 -6.06 39.97
N GLY A 406 10.70 -5.82 40.34
CA GLY A 406 10.32 -4.92 41.41
C GLY A 406 10.60 -3.44 41.16
N GLU A 407 10.75 -3.06 39.89
CA GLU A 407 11.01 -1.68 39.49
C GLU A 407 9.73 -0.84 39.56
N LYS A 408 9.89 0.46 39.85
CA LYS A 408 8.77 1.41 39.86
C LYS A 408 8.29 1.65 38.42
N LEU A 409 6.98 1.49 38.19
CA LEU A 409 6.35 1.76 36.90
C LEU A 409 6.41 3.26 36.55
N PRO A 410 6.47 3.62 35.24
CA PRO A 410 6.60 5.01 34.78
C PRO A 410 5.37 5.86 35.05
N VAL A 411 4.21 5.23 35.25
CA VAL A 411 2.94 5.87 35.59
C VAL A 411 2.21 5.00 36.62
N ASP A 412 1.30 5.61 37.38
CA ASP A 412 0.39 4.87 38.26
C ASP A 412 -0.75 4.27 37.45
N PHE A 413 -0.80 2.95 37.36
CA PHE A 413 -1.83 2.19 36.66
C PHE A 413 -3.02 1.82 37.57
N THR A 414 -2.98 2.19 38.84
CA THR A 414 -4.03 1.83 39.82
C THR A 414 -5.38 2.43 39.35
N ASN A 415 -6.37 1.58 39.21
CA ASN A 415 -7.72 1.94 38.70
C ASN A 415 -7.73 2.75 37.40
N ARG A 416 -6.80 2.42 36.51
CA ARG A 416 -6.72 3.03 35.16
C ARG A 416 -7.06 1.98 34.11
N VAL A 417 -7.74 2.44 33.06
CA VAL A 417 -7.95 1.67 31.83
C VAL A 417 -6.77 1.89 30.90
N ILE A 418 -6.25 0.81 30.32
CA ILE A 418 -5.18 0.81 29.34
C ILE A 418 -5.62 0.05 28.10
#